data_7566477b20316c12286022d37824cf44
#
_entry.id   7566477b20316c12286022d37824cf44
#
_cell.length_a   1.000
_cell.length_b   1.000
_cell.length_c   1.000
_cell.angle_alpha   90.00
_cell.angle_beta   90.00
_cell.angle_gamma   90.00
#
_symmetry.space_group_name_H-M   'P 1'
#
loop_
_entity.id
_entity.type
_entity.pdbx_description
1 polymer ?
#
loop_
_entity_poly.entity_id
_entity_poly.type
_entity_poly.pdbx_seq_one_letter_code
_entity_poly.pdbx_strand_id
1 'polypeptide(L)'
;MLKANNRPQNSHVRVWILCLILFLSVVAYADRSILSISGSAIKDEFGLSAIQLGLILSAFSWAYVIGQIPGGLFLDRFGTKKVYGVTLALWSISTLLMGFVGEFSSGMTMALTLMFALRFALGLIEAPSFPANARAVIMWFPSAERGRASSLFASAQYFAVAIFSPLSGWLVSRFGWEWPFFVLGGIGVLAVFVWMGFMRTPRHHPRVSENELRYIEQGGALVDIDSAQTLKARPPLSKAMFKKLLSNRMLWCAYIGQYCIIALSYFFITWFPIYLVQARGMNILDAGFATIAPAVFGFLGGISGGYISDKLLANGWSLSWARKTPYIVGMLMAASLVLAAVIPSNVGIIAIMSFAFFGKGVAAGAGTWTIVSDTAPKEAVGLAGAIFNGIGNMAGFITPLLFGIIVGLTGSYSIGLVFVGAHCVVAALLFLLVMGPIERVGEEQEISTQVAMNGDPTT
;
A
#
# COMPACT_ATOMS: atom_id res chain seq x y z
N MET A 1 42.25 16.38 -22.74
CA MET A 1 42.44 15.06 -22.07
C MET A 1 41.14 14.65 -21.46
N LEU A 2 40.41 13.77 -22.15
CA LEU A 2 39.16 13.16 -21.66
C LEU A 2 39.49 12.19 -20.55
N LYS A 3 38.97 12.45 -19.31
CA LYS A 3 39.04 11.47 -18.22
C LYS A 3 38.40 10.17 -18.72
N ALA A 4 39.24 9.13 -18.89
CA ALA A 4 38.78 7.78 -19.18
C ALA A 4 37.74 7.41 -18.12
N ASN A 5 36.53 7.15 -18.57
CA ASN A 5 35.38 6.82 -17.73
C ASN A 5 35.58 5.37 -17.26
N ASN A 6 36.25 5.17 -16.10
CA ASN A 6 36.48 3.86 -15.48
C ASN A 6 35.14 3.31 -14.93
N ARG A 7 34.14 3.09 -15.81
CA ARG A 7 32.91 2.40 -15.44
C ARG A 7 33.19 0.89 -15.40
N PRO A 8 32.77 0.17 -14.35
CA PRO A 8 32.95 -1.27 -14.29
C PRO A 8 32.29 -1.95 -15.50
N GLN A 9 32.92 -3.00 -16.02
CA GLN A 9 32.41 -3.70 -17.22
C GLN A 9 30.99 -4.28 -17.01
N ASN A 10 30.70 -4.76 -15.78
CA ASN A 10 29.36 -5.21 -15.37
C ASN A 10 29.01 -4.54 -14.05
N SER A 11 27.89 -3.84 -14.01
CA SER A 11 27.33 -3.25 -12.80
C SER A 11 25.91 -3.78 -12.56
N HIS A 12 25.46 -3.71 -11.31
CA HIS A 12 24.11 -4.10 -10.87
C HIS A 12 23.46 -2.96 -10.09
N VAL A 13 23.62 -1.72 -10.56
CA VAL A 13 23.15 -0.52 -9.87
C VAL A 13 21.63 -0.54 -9.72
N ARG A 14 20.88 -1.07 -10.70
CA ARG A 14 19.43 -1.22 -10.63
C ARG A 14 18.98 -2.03 -9.41
N VAL A 15 19.75 -3.06 -9.01
CA VAL A 15 19.43 -3.86 -7.82
C VAL A 15 19.58 -3.04 -6.54
N TRP A 16 20.64 -2.23 -6.44
CA TRP A 16 20.84 -1.30 -5.31
C TRP A 16 19.76 -0.24 -5.23
N ILE A 17 19.31 0.28 -6.37
CA ILE A 17 18.15 1.20 -6.42
C ILE A 17 16.90 0.49 -5.90
N LEU A 18 16.66 -0.77 -6.28
CA LEU A 18 15.53 -1.54 -5.77
C LEU A 18 15.61 -1.79 -4.26
N CYS A 19 16.79 -2.14 -3.74
CA CYS A 19 17.02 -2.27 -2.30
C CYS A 19 16.74 -0.95 -1.57
N LEU A 20 17.16 0.18 -2.13
CA LEU A 20 16.88 1.50 -1.57
C LEU A 20 15.37 1.80 -1.57
N ILE A 21 14.67 1.54 -2.68
CA ILE A 21 13.21 1.72 -2.78
C ILE A 21 12.49 0.81 -1.76
N LEU A 22 12.92 -0.45 -1.64
CA LEU A 22 12.36 -1.38 -0.65
C LEU A 22 12.58 -0.85 0.77
N PHE A 23 13.80 -0.46 1.10
CA PHE A 23 14.12 0.09 2.43
C PHE A 23 13.27 1.32 2.77
N LEU A 24 13.16 2.29 1.85
CA LEU A 24 12.34 3.48 2.04
C LEU A 24 10.84 3.15 2.16
N SER A 25 10.37 2.16 1.40
CA SER A 25 8.99 1.67 1.53
C SER A 25 8.75 1.00 2.89
N VAL A 26 9.74 0.26 3.41
CA VAL A 26 9.66 -0.33 4.76
C VAL A 26 9.60 0.77 5.82
N VAL A 27 10.43 1.82 5.71
CA VAL A 27 10.40 2.99 6.62
C VAL A 27 9.02 3.66 6.57
N ALA A 28 8.47 3.92 5.38
CA ALA A 28 7.16 4.54 5.21
C ALA A 28 6.02 3.72 5.85
N TYR A 29 6.02 2.39 5.67
CA TYR A 29 5.02 1.54 6.32
C TYR A 29 5.26 1.38 7.83
N ALA A 30 6.51 1.47 8.30
CA ALA A 30 6.83 1.49 9.72
C ALA A 30 6.26 2.75 10.38
N ASP A 31 6.40 3.94 9.76
CA ASP A 31 5.78 5.20 10.23
C ASP A 31 4.26 5.09 10.43
N ARG A 32 3.59 4.31 9.57
CA ARG A 32 2.15 4.05 9.72
C ARG A 32 1.84 3.14 10.89
N SER A 33 2.70 2.16 11.17
CA SER A 33 2.48 1.14 12.22
C SER A 33 2.88 1.57 13.62
N ILE A 34 3.81 2.50 13.79
CA ILE A 34 4.28 2.97 15.10
C ILE A 34 3.12 3.45 15.98
N LEU A 35 2.23 4.27 15.43
CA LEU A 35 1.12 4.83 16.19
C LEU A 35 0.17 3.75 16.72
N SER A 36 0.09 2.62 16.05
CA SER A 36 -0.70 1.47 16.50
C SER A 36 -0.12 0.81 17.75
N ILE A 37 1.21 0.67 17.79
CA ILE A 37 1.90 0.10 18.97
C ILE A 37 1.92 1.10 20.13
N SER A 38 2.23 2.37 19.85
CA SER A 38 2.24 3.45 20.86
C SER A 38 0.83 3.89 21.27
N GLY A 39 -0.20 3.55 20.48
CA GLY A 39 -1.55 4.12 20.59
C GLY A 39 -2.25 3.79 21.90
N SER A 40 -2.01 2.62 22.51
CA SER A 40 -2.54 2.30 23.83
C SER A 40 -1.91 3.17 24.92
N ALA A 41 -0.59 3.34 24.91
CA ALA A 41 0.11 4.19 25.86
C ALA A 41 -0.28 5.67 25.70
N ILE A 42 -0.37 6.17 24.48
CA ILE A 42 -0.84 7.53 24.16
C ILE A 42 -2.28 7.73 24.67
N LYS A 43 -3.17 6.75 24.43
CA LYS A 43 -4.55 6.80 24.89
C LYS A 43 -4.63 6.91 26.40
N ASP A 44 -3.85 6.11 27.11
CA ASP A 44 -3.87 6.05 28.57
C ASP A 44 -3.25 7.32 29.20
N GLU A 45 -2.15 7.85 28.62
CA GLU A 45 -1.48 9.06 29.10
C GLU A 45 -2.32 10.32 28.92
N PHE A 46 -2.96 10.51 27.76
CA PHE A 46 -3.75 11.70 27.47
C PHE A 46 -5.26 11.53 27.78
N GLY A 47 -5.69 10.37 28.28
CA GLY A 47 -7.09 10.10 28.58
C GLY A 47 -8.01 10.08 27.34
N LEU A 48 -7.49 9.67 26.17
CA LEU A 48 -8.23 9.69 24.92
C LEU A 48 -9.31 8.61 24.87
N SER A 49 -10.47 8.97 24.33
CA SER A 49 -11.50 7.98 23.97
C SER A 49 -11.08 7.14 22.76
N ALA A 50 -11.73 5.98 22.54
CA ALA A 50 -11.50 5.16 21.35
C ALA A 50 -11.85 5.92 20.06
N ILE A 51 -12.86 6.82 20.11
CA ILE A 51 -13.25 7.67 18.97
C ILE A 51 -12.11 8.64 18.62
N GLN A 52 -11.54 9.31 19.62
CA GLN A 52 -10.43 10.26 19.43
C GLN A 52 -9.18 9.55 18.90
N LEU A 53 -8.86 8.36 19.42
CA LEU A 53 -7.76 7.56 18.92
C LEU A 53 -8.01 7.12 17.46
N GLY A 54 -9.24 6.67 17.13
CA GLY A 54 -9.64 6.35 15.76
C GLY A 54 -9.51 7.53 14.79
N LEU A 55 -9.80 8.75 15.26
CA LEU A 55 -9.63 9.98 14.50
C LEU A 55 -8.15 10.24 14.19
N ILE A 56 -7.24 10.12 15.19
CA ILE A 56 -5.79 10.27 14.96
C ILE A 56 -5.27 9.21 14.00
N LEU A 57 -5.67 7.93 14.16
CA LEU A 57 -5.27 6.82 13.32
C LEU A 57 -5.73 7.01 11.85
N SER A 58 -6.88 7.64 11.65
CA SER A 58 -7.44 7.91 10.31
C SER A 58 -6.81 9.12 9.61
N ALA A 59 -6.29 10.09 10.36
CA ALA A 59 -5.83 11.40 9.87
C ALA A 59 -4.83 11.32 8.71
N PHE A 60 -3.87 10.39 8.81
CA PHE A 60 -2.89 10.13 7.76
C PHE A 60 -3.57 9.82 6.41
N SER A 61 -4.53 8.91 6.41
CA SER A 61 -5.14 8.42 5.17
C SER A 61 -6.06 9.43 4.52
N TRP A 62 -6.69 10.30 5.28
CA TRP A 62 -7.44 11.44 4.74
C TRP A 62 -6.53 12.31 3.86
N ALA A 63 -5.41 12.74 4.42
CA ALA A 63 -4.46 13.59 3.74
C ALA A 63 -3.75 12.87 2.59
N TYR A 64 -3.41 11.59 2.77
CA TYR A 64 -2.77 10.77 1.76
C TYR A 64 -3.61 10.66 0.48
N VAL A 65 -4.92 10.42 0.60
CA VAL A 65 -5.83 10.38 -0.54
C VAL A 65 -5.92 11.74 -1.25
N ILE A 66 -6.04 12.83 -0.48
CA ILE A 66 -6.07 14.20 -1.02
C ILE A 66 -4.75 14.52 -1.72
N GLY A 67 -3.62 14.14 -1.13
CA GLY A 67 -2.28 14.40 -1.62
C GLY A 67 -1.86 13.61 -2.88
N GLN A 68 -2.57 12.56 -3.25
CA GLN A 68 -2.22 11.69 -4.39
C GLN A 68 -2.16 12.46 -5.72
N ILE A 69 -3.16 13.28 -6.01
CA ILE A 69 -3.22 14.07 -7.26
C ILE A 69 -2.15 15.16 -7.29
N PRO A 70 -2.05 16.05 -6.27
CA PRO A 70 -0.97 17.03 -6.21
C PRO A 70 0.43 16.39 -6.24
N GLY A 71 0.60 15.27 -5.52
CA GLY A 71 1.85 14.53 -5.48
C GLY A 71 2.29 14.00 -6.85
N GLY A 72 1.36 13.48 -7.64
CA GLY A 72 1.61 13.08 -9.02
C GLY A 72 2.05 14.27 -9.90
N LEU A 73 1.38 15.41 -9.77
CA LEU A 73 1.73 16.65 -10.50
C LEU A 73 3.12 17.17 -10.11
N PHE A 74 3.50 17.10 -8.83
CA PHE A 74 4.85 17.46 -8.40
C PHE A 74 5.91 16.53 -8.99
N LEU A 75 5.66 15.22 -9.03
CA LEU A 75 6.56 14.26 -9.68
C LEU A 75 6.73 14.56 -11.16
N ASP A 76 5.65 14.91 -11.85
CA ASP A 76 5.69 15.26 -13.27
C ASP A 76 6.43 16.57 -13.53
N ARG A 77 6.41 17.51 -12.59
CA ARG A 77 7.06 18.81 -12.76
C ARG A 77 8.53 18.83 -12.32
N PHE A 78 8.87 18.14 -11.23
CA PHE A 78 10.17 18.28 -10.57
C PHE A 78 11.02 17.00 -10.62
N GLY A 79 10.45 15.88 -11.09
CA GLY A 79 11.10 14.58 -11.20
C GLY A 79 11.22 13.82 -9.88
N THR A 80 11.49 12.52 -10.00
CA THR A 80 11.46 11.55 -8.89
C THR A 80 12.45 11.87 -7.78
N LYS A 81 13.71 12.17 -8.12
CA LYS A 81 14.77 12.39 -7.12
C LYS A 81 14.46 13.54 -6.17
N LYS A 82 14.07 14.70 -6.71
CA LYS A 82 13.83 15.90 -5.92
C LYS A 82 12.58 15.78 -5.07
N VAL A 83 11.48 15.37 -5.68
CA VAL A 83 10.19 15.25 -4.97
C VAL A 83 10.30 14.25 -3.84
N TYR A 84 10.80 13.03 -4.12
CA TYR A 84 10.95 12.02 -3.07
C TYR A 84 11.90 12.46 -1.96
N GLY A 85 13.04 13.08 -2.29
CA GLY A 85 14.00 13.55 -1.29
C GLY A 85 13.42 14.63 -0.37
N VAL A 86 12.69 15.61 -0.92
CA VAL A 86 12.02 16.67 -0.13
C VAL A 86 10.90 16.08 0.72
N THR A 87 10.06 15.23 0.14
CA THR A 87 8.96 14.60 0.90
C THR A 87 9.49 13.68 1.99
N LEU A 88 10.56 12.91 1.73
CA LEU A 88 11.23 12.07 2.72
C LEU A 88 11.76 12.91 3.91
N ALA A 89 12.37 14.05 3.64
CA ALA A 89 12.86 14.95 4.69
C ALA A 89 11.70 15.50 5.54
N LEU A 90 10.66 16.01 4.89
CA LEU A 90 9.52 16.61 5.57
C LEU A 90 8.73 15.59 6.39
N TRP A 91 8.50 14.37 5.83
CA TRP A 91 7.78 13.35 6.60
C TRP A 91 8.60 12.87 7.80
N SER A 92 9.93 12.70 7.65
CA SER A 92 10.81 12.30 8.75
C SER A 92 10.80 13.33 9.88
N ILE A 93 10.80 14.63 9.54
CA ILE A 93 10.64 15.72 10.51
C ILE A 93 9.27 15.63 11.18
N SER A 94 8.18 15.39 10.43
CA SER A 94 6.84 15.24 11.00
C SER A 94 6.77 14.08 11.99
N THR A 95 7.43 12.95 11.66
CA THR A 95 7.55 11.80 12.56
C THR A 95 8.32 12.15 13.83
N LEU A 96 9.47 12.84 13.73
CA LEU A 96 10.22 13.31 14.89
C LEU A 96 9.37 14.23 15.78
N LEU A 97 8.63 15.17 15.19
CA LEU A 97 7.79 16.11 15.91
C LEU A 97 6.65 15.42 16.69
N MET A 98 6.18 14.26 16.20
CA MET A 98 5.19 13.49 16.96
C MET A 98 5.73 12.99 18.29
N GLY A 99 7.01 12.65 18.39
CA GLY A 99 7.64 12.27 19.66
C GLY A 99 7.68 13.40 20.69
N PHE A 100 7.64 14.65 20.26
CA PHE A 100 7.64 15.81 21.17
C PHE A 100 6.23 16.27 21.59
N VAL A 101 5.16 15.63 21.12
CA VAL A 101 3.79 16.08 21.44
C VAL A 101 3.52 16.08 22.93
N GLY A 102 4.08 15.13 23.70
CA GLY A 102 3.96 15.09 25.16
C GLY A 102 4.50 16.35 25.83
N GLU A 103 5.64 16.87 25.35
CA GLU A 103 6.29 18.06 25.91
C GLU A 103 5.54 19.37 25.58
N PHE A 104 4.94 19.43 24.37
CA PHE A 104 4.26 20.65 23.90
C PHE A 104 2.77 20.69 24.23
N SER A 105 2.17 19.57 24.68
CA SER A 105 0.75 19.54 25.00
C SER A 105 0.47 19.90 26.45
N SER A 106 -0.39 20.89 26.65
CA SER A 106 -0.89 21.28 27.99
C SER A 106 -2.14 20.52 28.45
N GLY A 107 -2.57 19.50 27.67
CA GLY A 107 -3.74 18.67 27.98
C GLY A 107 -4.29 17.92 26.77
N MET A 108 -5.33 17.11 26.99
CA MET A 108 -5.93 16.18 26.04
C MET A 108 -6.26 16.83 24.68
N THR A 109 -6.93 17.99 24.69
CA THR A 109 -7.37 18.65 23.43
C THR A 109 -6.18 19.09 22.60
N MET A 110 -5.12 19.62 23.22
CA MET A 110 -3.91 20.04 22.51
C MET A 110 -3.14 18.85 21.95
N ALA A 111 -2.99 17.77 22.73
CA ALA A 111 -2.36 16.52 22.28
C ALA A 111 -3.11 15.92 21.08
N LEU A 112 -4.44 15.81 21.17
CA LEU A 112 -5.30 15.33 20.08
C LEU A 112 -5.10 16.18 18.82
N THR A 113 -5.15 17.50 18.94
CA THR A 113 -5.01 18.44 17.81
C THR A 113 -3.64 18.34 17.17
N LEU A 114 -2.57 18.34 17.96
CA LEU A 114 -1.20 18.24 17.44
C LEU A 114 -0.95 16.90 16.76
N MET A 115 -1.36 15.79 17.39
CA MET A 115 -1.21 14.45 16.78
C MET A 115 -2.01 14.33 15.49
N PHE A 116 -3.26 14.81 15.47
CA PHE A 116 -4.07 14.81 14.25
C PHE A 116 -3.40 15.66 13.15
N ALA A 117 -2.99 16.88 13.47
CA ALA A 117 -2.36 17.79 12.51
C ALA A 117 -1.05 17.24 11.93
N LEU A 118 -0.16 16.68 12.78
CA LEU A 118 1.08 16.08 12.36
C LEU A 118 0.86 14.82 11.51
N ARG A 119 -0.10 13.97 11.88
CA ARG A 119 -0.50 12.79 11.08
C ARG A 119 -1.12 13.18 9.74
N PHE A 120 -1.93 14.23 9.72
CA PHE A 120 -2.51 14.77 8.50
C PHE A 120 -1.42 15.34 7.58
N ALA A 121 -0.52 16.18 8.13
CA ALA A 121 0.63 16.70 7.39
C ALA A 121 1.51 15.58 6.81
N LEU A 122 1.82 14.56 7.65
CA LEU A 122 2.61 13.39 7.23
C LEU A 122 1.94 12.66 6.05
N GLY A 123 0.63 12.43 6.10
CA GLY A 123 -0.10 11.78 5.01
C GLY A 123 -0.05 12.58 3.70
N LEU A 124 -0.20 13.91 3.78
CA LEU A 124 -0.13 14.79 2.61
C LEU A 124 1.27 14.79 1.98
N ILE A 125 2.30 14.85 2.82
CA ILE A 125 3.71 14.88 2.41
C ILE A 125 4.13 13.54 1.83
N GLU A 126 3.70 12.42 2.40
CA GLU A 126 4.08 11.07 1.96
C GLU A 126 3.35 10.62 0.68
N ALA A 127 2.25 11.28 0.29
CA ALA A 127 1.40 10.87 -0.84
C ALA A 127 2.16 10.63 -2.17
N PRO A 128 3.20 11.40 -2.55
CA PRO A 128 3.97 11.14 -3.77
C PRO A 128 4.87 9.91 -3.71
N SER A 129 5.14 9.32 -2.54
CA SER A 129 6.20 8.30 -2.36
C SER A 129 5.92 7.02 -3.16
N PHE A 130 4.70 6.49 -3.13
CA PHE A 130 4.35 5.27 -3.86
C PHE A 130 4.38 5.46 -5.39
N PRO A 131 3.79 6.53 -5.97
CA PRO A 131 4.00 6.87 -7.37
C PRO A 131 5.46 7.09 -7.75
N ALA A 132 6.27 7.69 -6.88
CA ALA A 132 7.70 7.88 -7.11
C ALA A 132 8.47 6.55 -7.17
N ASN A 133 8.15 5.59 -6.29
CA ASN A 133 8.71 4.24 -6.33
C ASN A 133 8.36 3.53 -7.64
N ALA A 134 7.11 3.56 -8.06
CA ALA A 134 6.68 2.99 -9.33
C ALA A 134 7.40 3.64 -10.52
N ARG A 135 7.58 4.97 -10.49
CA ARG A 135 8.31 5.71 -11.53
C ARG A 135 9.80 5.35 -11.54
N ALA A 136 10.44 5.19 -10.38
CA ALA A 136 11.81 4.72 -10.28
C ALA A 136 11.99 3.30 -10.85
N VAL A 137 11.03 2.39 -10.60
CA VAL A 137 11.04 1.06 -11.19
C VAL A 137 10.91 1.14 -12.73
N ILE A 138 10.00 1.96 -13.25
CA ILE A 138 9.84 2.14 -14.72
C ILE A 138 11.11 2.69 -15.37
N MET A 139 11.84 3.54 -14.65
CA MET A 139 13.08 4.17 -15.12
C MET A 139 14.28 3.22 -15.10
N TRP A 140 14.36 2.32 -14.10
CA TRP A 140 15.53 1.49 -13.84
C TRP A 140 15.40 0.05 -14.30
N PHE A 141 14.18 -0.45 -14.58
CA PHE A 141 13.95 -1.86 -14.88
C PHE A 141 13.35 -2.09 -16.27
N PRO A 142 13.89 -3.11 -17.00
CA PRO A 142 13.26 -3.65 -18.19
C PRO A 142 11.80 -4.03 -17.94
N SER A 143 10.96 -3.94 -18.98
CA SER A 143 9.54 -4.26 -18.88
C SER A 143 9.26 -5.65 -18.29
N ALA A 144 10.09 -6.64 -18.64
CA ALA A 144 9.99 -8.02 -18.13
C ALA A 144 10.29 -8.16 -16.64
N GLU A 145 11.06 -7.25 -16.03
CA GLU A 145 11.46 -7.29 -14.60
C GLU A 145 10.60 -6.39 -13.72
N ARG A 146 9.83 -5.45 -14.29
CA ARG A 146 9.02 -4.46 -13.54
C ARG A 146 8.03 -5.10 -12.58
N GLY A 147 7.39 -6.20 -12.99
CA GLY A 147 6.44 -6.90 -12.13
C GLY A 147 7.09 -7.39 -10.84
N ARG A 148 8.26 -8.03 -10.94
CA ARG A 148 9.02 -8.52 -9.78
C ARG A 148 9.50 -7.37 -8.89
N ALA A 149 10.05 -6.31 -9.48
CA ALA A 149 10.51 -5.14 -8.76
C ALA A 149 9.35 -4.43 -8.01
N SER A 150 8.19 -4.27 -8.66
CA SER A 150 7.00 -3.68 -8.05
C SER A 150 6.42 -4.52 -6.93
N SER A 151 6.37 -5.85 -7.10
CA SER A 151 5.91 -6.77 -6.06
C SER A 151 6.81 -6.72 -4.82
N LEU A 152 8.12 -6.55 -5.02
CA LEU A 152 9.06 -6.49 -3.91
C LEU A 152 8.84 -5.24 -3.05
N PHE A 153 8.76 -4.05 -3.63
CA PHE A 153 8.51 -2.86 -2.81
C PHE A 153 7.07 -2.82 -2.26
N ALA A 154 6.08 -3.40 -2.95
CA ALA A 154 4.74 -3.53 -2.42
C ALA A 154 4.65 -4.46 -1.21
N SER A 155 5.57 -5.45 -1.12
CA SER A 155 5.66 -6.35 0.04
C SER A 155 6.28 -5.69 1.29
N ALA A 156 6.83 -4.48 1.17
CA ALA A 156 7.47 -3.73 2.25
C ALA A 156 6.57 -3.58 3.50
N GLN A 157 5.24 -3.51 3.33
CA GLN A 157 4.30 -3.45 4.46
C GLN A 157 4.45 -4.63 5.43
N TYR A 158 4.69 -5.82 4.93
CA TYR A 158 4.85 -7.01 5.77
C TYR A 158 6.19 -7.00 6.51
N PHE A 159 7.27 -6.60 5.83
CA PHE A 159 8.59 -6.42 6.45
C PHE A 159 8.57 -5.31 7.50
N ALA A 160 7.87 -4.21 7.23
CA ALA A 160 7.73 -3.11 8.18
C ALA A 160 7.07 -3.57 9.47
N VAL A 161 5.93 -4.26 9.37
CA VAL A 161 5.21 -4.76 10.55
C VAL A 161 6.06 -5.81 11.28
N ALA A 162 6.66 -6.76 10.56
CA ALA A 162 7.43 -7.84 11.19
C ALA A 162 8.68 -7.34 11.95
N ILE A 163 9.32 -6.27 11.47
CA ILE A 163 10.56 -5.73 12.06
C ILE A 163 10.25 -4.62 13.06
N PHE A 164 9.45 -3.63 12.65
CA PHE A 164 9.29 -2.40 13.43
C PHE A 164 8.21 -2.49 14.50
N SER A 165 7.22 -3.40 14.41
CA SER A 165 6.26 -3.55 15.51
C SER A 165 6.91 -4.10 16.78
N PRO A 166 7.72 -5.18 16.75
CA PRO A 166 8.46 -5.63 17.94
C PRO A 166 9.45 -4.59 18.45
N LEU A 167 10.19 -3.93 17.54
CA LEU A 167 11.13 -2.88 17.89
C LEU A 167 10.39 -1.72 18.60
N SER A 168 9.26 -1.28 18.07
CA SER A 168 8.45 -0.23 18.70
C SER A 168 7.89 -0.68 20.03
N GLY A 169 7.41 -1.94 20.16
CA GLY A 169 6.96 -2.50 21.42
C GLY A 169 8.06 -2.51 22.49
N TRP A 170 9.28 -2.88 22.09
CA TRP A 170 10.45 -2.81 22.99
C TRP A 170 10.80 -1.38 23.39
N LEU A 171 10.82 -0.45 22.45
CA LEU A 171 11.11 0.96 22.72
C LEU A 171 10.06 1.56 23.66
N VAL A 172 8.76 1.33 23.39
CA VAL A 172 7.68 1.83 24.25
C VAL A 172 7.79 1.25 25.66
N SER A 173 8.07 -0.05 25.80
CA SER A 173 8.15 -0.73 27.10
C SER A 173 9.35 -0.28 27.95
N ARG A 174 10.43 0.23 27.34
CA ARG A 174 11.67 0.60 28.03
C ARG A 174 11.84 2.11 28.23
N PHE A 175 11.37 2.90 27.26
CA PHE A 175 11.73 4.32 27.19
C PHE A 175 10.50 5.25 27.12
N GLY A 176 9.32 4.73 26.72
CA GLY A 176 8.11 5.52 26.52
C GLY A 176 7.65 5.51 25.07
N TRP A 177 6.40 5.95 24.85
CA TRP A 177 5.73 5.93 23.55
C TRP A 177 6.36 6.90 22.50
N GLU A 178 7.14 7.85 22.93
CA GLU A 178 7.82 8.86 22.10
C GLU A 178 8.99 8.26 21.30
N TRP A 179 9.71 7.31 21.90
CA TRP A 179 10.94 6.78 21.35
C TRP A 179 10.84 6.13 19.98
N PRO A 180 9.79 5.34 19.65
CA PRO A 180 9.59 4.84 18.29
C PRO A 180 9.58 5.97 17.24
N PHE A 181 8.99 7.12 17.56
CA PHE A 181 8.94 8.28 16.66
C PHE A 181 10.33 8.92 16.48
N PHE A 182 11.10 9.04 17.56
CA PHE A 182 12.47 9.57 17.48
C PHE A 182 13.39 8.64 16.67
N VAL A 183 13.33 7.34 16.93
CA VAL A 183 14.18 6.36 16.22
C VAL A 183 13.82 6.33 14.74
N LEU A 184 12.54 6.23 14.39
CA LEU A 184 12.15 6.08 12.99
C LEU A 184 12.31 7.39 12.22
N GLY A 185 11.96 8.53 12.83
CA GLY A 185 12.21 9.84 12.25
C GLY A 185 13.70 10.08 12.02
N GLY A 186 14.57 9.67 12.97
CA GLY A 186 16.03 9.69 12.81
C GLY A 186 16.53 8.84 11.66
N ILE A 187 16.03 7.59 11.54
CA ILE A 187 16.33 6.71 10.39
C ILE A 187 15.89 7.38 9.09
N GLY A 188 14.71 8.01 9.05
CA GLY A 188 14.21 8.71 7.89
C GLY A 188 15.10 9.89 7.47
N VAL A 189 15.56 10.70 8.44
CA VAL A 189 16.50 11.80 8.16
C VAL A 189 17.82 11.28 7.57
N LEU A 190 18.39 10.20 8.11
CA LEU A 190 19.58 9.56 7.55
C LEU A 190 19.32 9.03 6.13
N ALA A 191 18.15 8.46 5.91
CA ALA A 191 17.75 7.95 4.60
C ALA A 191 17.66 9.06 3.52
N VAL A 192 17.37 10.33 3.89
CA VAL A 192 17.42 11.47 2.96
C VAL A 192 18.81 11.62 2.34
N PHE A 193 19.86 11.56 3.15
CA PHE A 193 21.23 11.70 2.64
C PHE A 193 21.59 10.54 1.70
N VAL A 194 21.17 9.31 2.04
CA VAL A 194 21.38 8.14 1.18
C VAL A 194 20.64 8.32 -0.15
N TRP A 195 19.37 8.71 -0.10
CA TRP A 195 18.54 8.94 -1.30
C TRP A 195 19.16 10.03 -2.19
N MET A 196 19.47 11.19 -1.65
CA MET A 196 20.01 12.32 -2.40
C MET A 196 21.38 12.03 -3.00
N GLY A 197 22.21 11.26 -2.27
CA GLY A 197 23.55 10.85 -2.73
C GLY A 197 23.51 9.79 -3.82
N PHE A 198 22.63 8.80 -3.68
CA PHE A 198 22.63 7.61 -4.51
C PHE A 198 21.63 7.65 -5.67
N MET A 199 20.42 8.22 -5.49
CA MET A 199 19.41 8.24 -6.55
C MET A 199 19.78 9.22 -7.67
N ARG A 200 19.83 8.69 -8.90
CA ARG A 200 20.04 9.45 -10.16
C ARG A 200 19.30 8.77 -11.28
N THR A 201 19.20 9.41 -12.44
CA THR A 201 18.71 8.73 -13.65
C THR A 201 19.77 7.75 -14.17
N PRO A 202 19.40 6.66 -14.85
CA PRO A 202 20.36 5.66 -15.32
C PRO A 202 21.49 6.24 -16.17
N ARG A 203 21.19 7.19 -17.09
CA ARG A 203 22.18 7.83 -17.94
C ARG A 203 23.22 8.67 -17.17
N HIS A 204 22.83 9.28 -16.05
CA HIS A 204 23.68 10.18 -15.27
C HIS A 204 24.25 9.53 -14.02
N HIS A 205 24.03 8.22 -13.84
CA HIS A 205 24.54 7.55 -12.64
C HIS A 205 26.01 7.13 -12.84
N PRO A 206 26.95 7.57 -11.99
CA PRO A 206 28.38 7.41 -12.22
C PRO A 206 28.88 5.96 -12.17
N ARG A 207 28.11 5.07 -11.52
CA ARG A 207 28.47 3.65 -11.32
C ARG A 207 27.76 2.69 -12.28
N VAL A 208 26.91 3.17 -13.18
CA VAL A 208 26.23 2.32 -14.17
C VAL A 208 27.19 2.02 -15.31
N SER A 209 27.39 0.75 -15.62
CA SER A 209 28.17 0.34 -16.79
C SER A 209 27.37 0.57 -18.09
N GLU A 210 28.07 0.71 -19.20
CA GLU A 210 27.41 0.80 -20.52
C GLU A 210 26.58 -0.44 -20.85
N ASN A 211 27.04 -1.61 -20.41
CA ASN A 211 26.31 -2.86 -20.62
C ASN A 211 25.01 -2.89 -19.83
N GLU A 212 25.00 -2.46 -18.57
CA GLU A 212 23.78 -2.36 -17.77
C GLU A 212 22.84 -1.32 -18.37
N LEU A 213 23.33 -0.15 -18.79
CA LEU A 213 22.50 0.88 -19.40
C LEU A 213 21.83 0.38 -20.69
N ARG A 214 22.59 -0.27 -21.59
CA ARG A 214 22.04 -0.88 -22.81
C ARG A 214 20.99 -1.95 -22.50
N TYR A 215 21.25 -2.80 -21.51
CA TYR A 215 20.30 -3.82 -21.07
C TYR A 215 18.98 -3.20 -20.59
N ILE A 216 19.06 -2.13 -19.79
CA ILE A 216 17.89 -1.42 -19.27
C ILE A 216 17.09 -0.78 -20.43
N GLU A 217 17.78 -0.09 -21.34
CA GLU A 217 17.16 0.61 -22.47
C GLU A 217 16.53 -0.35 -23.48
N GLN A 218 17.26 -1.38 -23.91
CA GLN A 218 16.77 -2.39 -24.85
C GLN A 218 15.60 -3.19 -24.25
N GLY A 219 15.56 -3.35 -22.93
CA GLY A 219 14.45 -3.96 -22.21
C GLY A 219 13.23 -3.05 -22.05
N GLY A 220 13.21 -1.84 -22.62
CA GLY A 220 12.08 -0.93 -22.64
C GLY A 220 11.93 -0.08 -21.38
N ALA A 221 13.00 0.12 -20.60
CA ALA A 221 12.97 1.07 -19.48
C ALA A 221 12.90 2.53 -19.98
N LEU A 222 12.17 3.37 -19.26
CA LEU A 222 12.01 4.79 -19.60
C LEU A 222 13.10 5.62 -18.91
N VAL A 223 14.35 5.45 -19.34
CA VAL A 223 15.53 6.06 -18.68
C VAL A 223 15.50 7.59 -18.65
N ASP A 224 14.75 8.22 -19.55
CA ASP A 224 14.61 9.68 -19.70
C ASP A 224 13.27 10.21 -19.16
N ILE A 225 12.50 9.42 -18.40
CA ILE A 225 11.16 9.80 -17.90
C ILE A 225 11.19 11.08 -17.05
N ASP A 226 12.30 11.36 -16.39
CA ASP A 226 12.55 12.58 -15.59
C ASP A 226 13.27 13.69 -16.39
N SER A 227 13.42 13.53 -17.70
CA SER A 227 13.98 14.60 -18.54
C SER A 227 12.98 15.75 -18.70
N ALA A 228 13.49 16.96 -18.82
CA ALA A 228 12.68 18.17 -18.98
C ALA A 228 11.77 18.13 -20.22
N GLN A 229 12.14 17.38 -21.24
CA GLN A 229 11.37 17.20 -22.48
C GLN A 229 10.17 16.27 -22.28
N THR A 230 10.33 15.16 -21.57
CA THR A 230 9.27 14.19 -21.29
C THR A 230 8.23 14.75 -20.33
N LEU A 231 8.63 15.60 -19.39
CA LEU A 231 7.73 16.21 -18.40
C LEU A 231 6.70 17.17 -19.03
N LYS A 232 6.95 17.69 -20.23
CA LYS A 232 6.07 18.66 -20.94
C LYS A 232 5.02 18.03 -21.85
N ALA A 233 5.11 16.75 -22.21
CA ALA A 233 4.39 16.12 -23.34
C ALA A 233 3.16 15.27 -22.98
N ARG A 234 2.58 15.37 -21.77
CA ARG A 234 1.44 14.51 -21.37
C ARG A 234 0.09 15.04 -21.85
N PRO A 235 -0.74 14.21 -22.53
CA PRO A 235 -2.07 14.59 -22.93
C PRO A 235 -3.00 14.76 -21.72
N PRO A 236 -3.99 15.69 -21.79
CA PRO A 236 -4.97 15.86 -20.71
C PRO A 236 -5.86 14.62 -20.58
N LEU A 237 -6.23 14.31 -19.31
CA LEU A 237 -7.16 13.22 -18.99
C LEU A 237 -8.52 13.42 -19.69
N SER A 238 -8.96 12.41 -20.46
CA SER A 238 -10.26 12.46 -21.14
C SER A 238 -11.41 12.24 -20.13
N LYS A 239 -12.32 13.25 -20.01
CA LYS A 239 -13.53 13.12 -19.18
C LYS A 239 -14.42 11.96 -19.61
N ALA A 240 -14.49 11.66 -20.91
CA ALA A 240 -15.26 10.55 -21.44
C ALA A 240 -14.71 9.20 -20.98
N MET A 241 -13.38 9.03 -21.00
CA MET A 241 -12.72 7.82 -20.52
C MET A 241 -12.93 7.63 -19.01
N PHE A 242 -12.81 8.70 -18.22
CA PHE A 242 -13.09 8.66 -16.78
C PHE A 242 -14.53 8.20 -16.50
N LYS A 243 -15.52 8.75 -17.22
CA LYS A 243 -16.92 8.31 -17.10
C LYS A 243 -17.10 6.85 -17.49
N LYS A 244 -16.45 6.38 -18.56
CA LYS A 244 -16.51 4.97 -19.03
C LYS A 244 -16.00 4.02 -17.94
N LEU A 245 -14.88 4.34 -17.30
CA LEU A 245 -14.29 3.52 -16.21
C LEU A 245 -15.17 3.50 -14.95
N LEU A 246 -15.84 4.60 -14.62
CA LEU A 246 -16.76 4.68 -13.49
C LEU A 246 -18.16 4.11 -13.78
N SER A 247 -18.52 3.87 -15.03
CA SER A 247 -19.81 3.30 -15.40
C SER A 247 -19.78 1.78 -15.50
N ASN A 248 -18.60 1.16 -15.45
CA ASN A 248 -18.47 -0.28 -15.66
C ASN A 248 -18.64 -1.07 -14.35
N ARG A 249 -19.64 -1.97 -14.30
CA ARG A 249 -19.97 -2.79 -13.13
C ARG A 249 -18.82 -3.70 -12.67
N MET A 250 -18.11 -4.32 -13.61
CA MET A 250 -17.00 -5.21 -13.30
C MET A 250 -15.84 -4.47 -12.64
N LEU A 251 -15.50 -3.28 -13.16
CA LEU A 251 -14.47 -2.42 -12.57
C LEU A 251 -14.87 -1.96 -11.16
N TRP A 252 -16.15 -1.63 -10.92
CA TRP A 252 -16.63 -1.30 -9.58
C TRP A 252 -16.46 -2.45 -8.59
N CYS A 253 -16.72 -3.69 -9.01
CA CYS A 253 -16.45 -4.86 -8.16
C CYS A 253 -14.95 -4.96 -7.81
N ALA A 254 -14.07 -4.71 -8.77
CA ALA A 254 -12.62 -4.68 -8.50
C ALA A 254 -12.23 -3.54 -7.55
N TYR A 255 -12.81 -2.34 -7.72
CA TYR A 255 -12.55 -1.18 -6.85
C TYR A 255 -13.00 -1.43 -5.41
N ILE A 256 -14.23 -1.93 -5.22
CA ILE A 256 -14.76 -2.28 -3.90
C ILE A 256 -13.99 -3.47 -3.30
N GLY A 257 -13.64 -4.46 -4.12
CA GLY A 257 -12.80 -5.57 -3.68
C GLY A 257 -11.45 -5.11 -3.14
N GLN A 258 -10.82 -4.15 -3.79
CA GLN A 258 -9.57 -3.54 -3.31
C GLN A 258 -9.78 -2.76 -2.01
N TYR A 259 -10.86 -1.97 -1.92
CA TYR A 259 -11.26 -1.30 -0.70
C TYR A 259 -11.35 -2.28 0.48
N CYS A 260 -12.03 -3.41 0.28
CA CYS A 260 -12.17 -4.44 1.33
C CYS A 260 -10.83 -5.06 1.74
N ILE A 261 -9.93 -5.38 0.80
CA ILE A 261 -8.57 -5.87 1.11
C ILE A 261 -7.79 -4.82 1.91
N ILE A 262 -7.87 -3.56 1.52
CA ILE A 262 -7.17 -2.47 2.19
C ILE A 262 -7.78 -2.21 3.57
N ALA A 263 -9.09 -2.36 3.75
CA ALA A 263 -9.75 -2.26 5.05
C ALA A 263 -9.16 -3.22 6.09
N LEU A 264 -8.94 -4.49 5.69
CA LEU A 264 -8.28 -5.47 6.56
C LEU A 264 -6.82 -5.07 6.86
N SER A 265 -6.11 -4.54 5.86
CA SER A 265 -4.73 -4.09 6.05
C SER A 265 -4.66 -2.96 7.08
N TYR A 266 -5.56 -1.97 6.97
CA TYR A 266 -5.59 -0.85 7.92
C TYR A 266 -6.06 -1.25 9.31
N PHE A 267 -7.03 -2.16 9.44
CA PHE A 267 -7.35 -2.75 10.75
C PHE A 267 -6.10 -3.36 11.40
N PHE A 268 -5.36 -4.16 10.65
CA PHE A 268 -4.16 -4.83 11.16
C PHE A 268 -3.05 -3.83 11.53
N ILE A 269 -2.83 -2.83 10.68
CA ILE A 269 -1.76 -1.84 10.92
C ILE A 269 -2.14 -0.86 12.03
N THR A 270 -3.43 -0.62 12.31
CA THR A 270 -3.87 0.42 13.24
C THR A 270 -4.44 -0.14 14.54
N TRP A 271 -5.44 -1.01 14.47
CA TRP A 271 -6.22 -1.45 15.62
C TRP A 271 -5.82 -2.80 16.20
N PHE A 272 -5.19 -3.67 15.43
CA PHE A 272 -4.87 -5.02 15.92
C PHE A 272 -3.93 -5.02 17.13
N PRO A 273 -2.80 -4.28 17.16
CA PRO A 273 -1.98 -4.18 18.36
C PRO A 273 -2.74 -3.56 19.56
N ILE A 274 -3.55 -2.53 19.31
CA ILE A 274 -4.38 -1.89 20.34
C ILE A 274 -5.40 -2.89 20.91
N TYR A 275 -6.04 -3.70 20.05
CA TYR A 275 -6.93 -4.78 20.47
C TYR A 275 -6.23 -5.79 21.37
N LEU A 276 -5.00 -6.20 21.04
CA LEU A 276 -4.23 -7.14 21.85
C LEU A 276 -3.92 -6.57 23.25
N VAL A 277 -3.59 -5.28 23.33
CA VAL A 277 -3.30 -4.62 24.60
C VAL A 277 -4.59 -4.34 25.38
N GLN A 278 -5.54 -3.61 24.80
CA GLN A 278 -6.70 -3.07 25.50
C GLN A 278 -7.81 -4.10 25.74
N ALA A 279 -8.03 -5.04 24.82
CA ALA A 279 -9.09 -6.03 24.93
C ALA A 279 -8.60 -7.38 25.45
N ARG A 280 -7.33 -7.72 25.21
CA ARG A 280 -6.77 -9.03 25.57
C ARG A 280 -5.78 -8.97 26.74
N GLY A 281 -5.46 -7.77 27.24
CA GLY A 281 -4.56 -7.58 28.38
C GLY A 281 -3.10 -7.97 28.13
N MET A 282 -2.68 -8.05 26.86
CA MET A 282 -1.27 -8.30 26.54
C MET A 282 -0.43 -7.07 26.87
N ASN A 283 0.79 -7.27 27.32
CA ASN A 283 1.73 -6.15 27.38
C ASN A 283 2.12 -5.67 25.98
N ILE A 284 2.58 -4.43 25.88
CA ILE A 284 2.87 -3.77 24.59
C ILE A 284 3.97 -4.50 23.81
N LEU A 285 4.97 -5.05 24.50
CA LEU A 285 6.07 -5.80 23.88
C LEU A 285 5.55 -7.08 23.22
N ASP A 286 4.76 -7.88 23.96
CA ASP A 286 4.19 -9.12 23.45
C ASP A 286 3.19 -8.84 22.32
N ALA A 287 2.40 -7.77 22.40
CA ALA A 287 1.52 -7.34 21.32
C ALA A 287 2.31 -6.98 20.05
N GLY A 288 3.46 -6.33 20.19
CA GLY A 288 4.38 -6.07 19.06
C GLY A 288 4.86 -7.35 18.40
N PHE A 289 5.33 -8.32 19.17
CA PHE A 289 5.77 -9.64 18.65
C PHE A 289 4.61 -10.43 18.04
N ALA A 290 3.41 -10.35 18.58
CA ALA A 290 2.24 -11.05 18.08
C ALA A 290 1.84 -10.65 16.64
N THR A 291 2.27 -9.48 16.17
CA THR A 291 1.99 -9.03 14.80
C THR A 291 2.87 -9.71 13.75
N ILE A 292 3.99 -10.35 14.15
CA ILE A 292 4.94 -10.96 13.20
C ILE A 292 4.27 -12.11 12.43
N ALA A 293 3.63 -13.04 13.14
CA ALA A 293 3.06 -14.23 12.51
C ALA A 293 2.01 -13.87 11.43
N PRO A 294 0.97 -13.04 11.71
CA PRO A 294 0.04 -12.60 10.68
C PRO A 294 0.71 -11.87 9.51
N ALA A 295 1.74 -11.05 9.75
CA ALA A 295 2.47 -10.36 8.67
C ALA A 295 3.19 -11.35 7.74
N VAL A 296 3.90 -12.34 8.31
CA VAL A 296 4.58 -13.40 7.55
C VAL A 296 3.57 -14.23 6.75
N PHE A 297 2.48 -14.64 7.37
CA PHE A 297 1.43 -15.41 6.69
C PHE A 297 0.75 -14.59 5.58
N GLY A 298 0.54 -13.29 5.79
CA GLY A 298 0.02 -12.39 4.76
C GLY A 298 0.95 -12.28 3.54
N PHE A 299 2.26 -12.22 3.76
CA PHE A 299 3.27 -12.23 2.70
C PHE A 299 3.27 -13.56 1.94
N LEU A 300 3.29 -14.70 2.65
CA LEU A 300 3.22 -16.03 2.05
C LEU A 300 1.93 -16.23 1.26
N GLY A 301 0.80 -15.73 1.80
CA GLY A 301 -0.48 -15.74 1.10
C GLY A 301 -0.43 -14.96 -0.21
N GLY A 302 0.22 -13.79 -0.23
CA GLY A 302 0.39 -12.97 -1.44
C GLY A 302 1.12 -13.71 -2.56
N ILE A 303 2.23 -14.37 -2.24
CA ILE A 303 2.98 -15.21 -3.19
C ILE A 303 2.11 -16.38 -3.66
N SER A 304 1.47 -17.08 -2.73
CA SER A 304 0.63 -18.25 -3.03
C SER A 304 -0.55 -17.90 -3.93
N GLY A 305 -1.21 -16.76 -3.69
CA GLY A 305 -2.36 -16.32 -4.47
C GLY A 305 -2.03 -16.07 -5.94
N GLY A 306 -0.92 -15.37 -6.21
CA GLY A 306 -0.42 -15.17 -7.57
C GLY A 306 -0.11 -16.49 -8.27
N TYR A 307 0.67 -17.35 -7.59
CA TYR A 307 1.03 -18.66 -8.13
C TYR A 307 -0.20 -19.55 -8.43
N ILE A 308 -1.16 -19.60 -7.50
CA ILE A 308 -2.41 -20.37 -7.69
C ILE A 308 -3.19 -19.85 -8.89
N SER A 309 -3.37 -18.52 -9.00
CA SER A 309 -4.10 -17.90 -10.11
C SER A 309 -3.46 -18.23 -11.48
N ASP A 310 -2.13 -18.11 -11.57
CA ASP A 310 -1.42 -18.41 -12.82
C ASP A 310 -1.43 -19.91 -13.15
N LYS A 311 -1.33 -20.78 -12.15
CA LYS A 311 -1.44 -22.24 -12.33
C LYS A 311 -2.82 -22.67 -12.79
N LEU A 312 -3.90 -22.07 -12.26
CA LEU A 312 -5.28 -22.35 -12.71
C LEU A 312 -5.44 -21.96 -14.19
N LEU A 313 -4.91 -20.80 -14.59
CA LEU A 313 -4.93 -20.36 -15.98
C LEU A 313 -4.15 -21.30 -16.89
N ALA A 314 -2.95 -21.73 -16.48
CA ALA A 314 -2.13 -22.71 -17.21
C ALA A 314 -2.80 -24.08 -17.34
N ASN A 315 -3.66 -24.45 -16.38
CA ASN A 315 -4.45 -25.69 -16.42
C ASN A 315 -5.75 -25.57 -17.26
N GLY A 316 -5.93 -24.48 -18.01
CA GLY A 316 -7.05 -24.31 -18.93
C GLY A 316 -8.33 -23.73 -18.31
N TRP A 317 -8.26 -23.20 -17.08
CA TRP A 317 -9.39 -22.47 -16.51
C TRP A 317 -9.60 -21.15 -17.27
N SER A 318 -10.87 -20.72 -17.38
CA SER A 318 -11.14 -19.40 -17.94
C SER A 318 -10.47 -18.29 -17.12
N LEU A 319 -10.06 -17.19 -17.77
CA LEU A 319 -9.45 -16.03 -17.11
C LEU A 319 -10.29 -15.58 -15.89
N SER A 320 -11.61 -15.55 -16.07
CA SER A 320 -12.55 -15.15 -15.02
C SER A 320 -12.41 -16.02 -13.76
N TRP A 321 -12.50 -17.34 -13.90
CA TRP A 321 -12.43 -18.24 -12.75
C TRP A 321 -11.01 -18.39 -12.20
N ALA A 322 -9.97 -18.33 -13.03
CA ALA A 322 -8.58 -18.37 -12.58
C ALA A 322 -8.23 -17.18 -11.68
N ARG A 323 -8.84 -16.00 -11.92
CA ARG A 323 -8.63 -14.79 -11.10
C ARG A 323 -9.60 -14.72 -9.90
N LYS A 324 -10.88 -15.07 -10.09
CA LYS A 324 -11.90 -14.94 -9.04
C LYS A 324 -11.77 -15.99 -7.95
N THR A 325 -11.51 -17.26 -8.27
CA THR A 325 -11.51 -18.36 -7.30
C THR A 325 -10.55 -18.11 -6.14
N PRO A 326 -9.25 -17.84 -6.36
CA PRO A 326 -8.34 -17.60 -5.24
C PRO A 326 -8.68 -16.30 -4.49
N TYR A 327 -9.26 -15.29 -5.17
CA TYR A 327 -9.75 -14.10 -4.49
C TYR A 327 -10.90 -14.41 -3.53
N ILE A 328 -11.93 -15.09 -3.99
CA ILE A 328 -13.12 -15.46 -3.19
C ILE A 328 -12.71 -16.33 -2.01
N VAL A 329 -11.95 -17.41 -2.26
CA VAL A 329 -11.45 -18.31 -1.21
C VAL A 329 -10.62 -17.55 -0.19
N GLY A 330 -9.69 -16.70 -0.66
CA GLY A 330 -8.86 -15.88 0.21
C GLY A 330 -9.67 -14.92 1.09
N MET A 331 -10.70 -14.27 0.55
CA MET A 331 -11.57 -13.38 1.33
C MET A 331 -12.44 -14.15 2.33
N LEU A 332 -12.92 -15.34 1.99
CA LEU A 332 -13.64 -16.20 2.95
C LEU A 332 -12.72 -16.69 4.08
N MET A 333 -11.48 -17.06 3.76
CA MET A 333 -10.47 -17.34 4.79
C MET A 333 -10.22 -16.10 5.66
N ALA A 334 -10.13 -14.92 5.07
CA ALA A 334 -9.94 -13.67 5.81
C ALA A 334 -11.11 -13.34 6.73
N ALA A 335 -12.35 -13.71 6.38
CA ALA A 335 -13.52 -13.54 7.23
C ALA A 335 -13.40 -14.27 8.57
N SER A 336 -12.56 -15.30 8.66
CA SER A 336 -12.32 -16.06 9.91
C SER A 336 -11.77 -15.20 11.06
N LEU A 337 -11.25 -13.98 10.77
CA LEU A 337 -10.81 -13.04 11.81
C LEU A 337 -11.89 -12.76 12.87
N VAL A 338 -13.17 -12.87 12.49
CA VAL A 338 -14.31 -12.70 13.42
C VAL A 338 -14.26 -13.71 14.58
N LEU A 339 -13.71 -14.90 14.34
CA LEU A 339 -13.58 -15.93 15.39
C LEU A 339 -12.64 -15.48 16.53
N ALA A 340 -11.75 -14.50 16.31
CA ALA A 340 -10.95 -13.92 17.38
C ALA A 340 -11.81 -13.29 18.50
N ALA A 341 -13.06 -12.95 18.21
CA ALA A 341 -14.00 -12.43 19.22
C ALA A 341 -14.39 -13.49 20.29
N VAL A 342 -14.39 -14.78 19.93
CA VAL A 342 -14.82 -15.88 20.80
C VAL A 342 -13.68 -16.79 21.27
N ILE A 343 -12.50 -16.68 20.69
CA ILE A 343 -11.33 -17.47 21.08
C ILE A 343 -10.76 -16.93 22.40
N PRO A 344 -10.64 -17.76 23.46
CA PRO A 344 -10.17 -17.29 24.76
C PRO A 344 -8.65 -17.07 24.85
N SER A 345 -7.86 -17.85 24.10
CA SER A 345 -6.40 -17.81 24.22
C SER A 345 -5.75 -16.83 23.25
N ASN A 346 -4.72 -16.10 23.71
CA ASN A 346 -3.96 -15.18 22.88
C ASN A 346 -3.23 -15.90 21.72
N VAL A 347 -2.73 -17.13 21.95
CA VAL A 347 -2.12 -17.95 20.91
C VAL A 347 -3.15 -18.30 19.83
N GLY A 348 -4.36 -18.69 20.22
CA GLY A 348 -5.46 -18.96 19.28
C GLY A 348 -5.86 -17.73 18.46
N ILE A 349 -5.85 -16.53 19.08
CA ILE A 349 -6.11 -15.28 18.36
C ILE A 349 -5.01 -15.01 17.32
N ILE A 350 -3.74 -15.15 17.69
CA ILE A 350 -2.62 -14.97 16.76
C ILE A 350 -2.71 -15.99 15.61
N ALA A 351 -3.07 -17.23 15.89
CA ALA A 351 -3.22 -18.27 14.88
C ALA A 351 -4.37 -17.96 13.89
N ILE A 352 -5.56 -17.58 14.39
CA ILE A 352 -6.69 -17.25 13.51
C ILE A 352 -6.43 -15.97 12.71
N MET A 353 -5.77 -14.97 13.30
CA MET A 353 -5.34 -13.77 12.59
C MET A 353 -4.30 -14.09 11.51
N SER A 354 -3.35 -14.99 11.79
CA SER A 354 -2.38 -15.45 10.80
C SER A 354 -3.06 -16.16 9.62
N PHE A 355 -4.03 -17.02 9.90
CA PHE A 355 -4.84 -17.69 8.89
C PHE A 355 -5.68 -16.69 8.05
N ALA A 356 -6.31 -15.74 8.71
CA ALA A 356 -7.09 -14.69 8.06
C ALA A 356 -6.19 -13.82 7.15
N PHE A 357 -4.98 -13.47 7.61
CA PHE A 357 -4.03 -12.69 6.82
C PHE A 357 -3.39 -13.46 5.68
N PHE A 358 -3.20 -14.77 5.83
CA PHE A 358 -2.85 -15.63 4.71
C PHE A 358 -3.93 -15.57 3.63
N GLY A 359 -5.19 -15.73 4.00
CA GLY A 359 -6.34 -15.61 3.09
C GLY A 359 -6.40 -14.24 2.40
N LYS A 360 -6.27 -13.15 3.17
CA LYS A 360 -6.17 -11.78 2.62
C LYS A 360 -5.01 -11.63 1.63
N GLY A 361 -3.86 -12.23 1.95
CA GLY A 361 -2.71 -12.30 1.07
C GLY A 361 -3.02 -13.02 -0.23
N VAL A 362 -3.63 -14.20 -0.17
CA VAL A 362 -4.08 -14.98 -1.34
C VAL A 362 -5.00 -14.14 -2.22
N ALA A 363 -5.98 -13.46 -1.65
CA ALA A 363 -6.88 -12.59 -2.40
C ALA A 363 -6.14 -11.43 -3.09
N ALA A 364 -5.22 -10.77 -2.40
CA ALA A 364 -4.42 -9.67 -2.95
C ALA A 364 -3.48 -10.14 -4.06
N GLY A 365 -2.82 -11.29 -3.86
CA GLY A 365 -1.85 -11.87 -4.80
C GLY A 365 -2.51 -12.44 -6.06
N ALA A 366 -3.74 -12.97 -5.95
CA ALA A 366 -4.51 -13.48 -7.10
C ALA A 366 -4.86 -12.39 -8.12
N GLY A 367 -4.77 -11.12 -7.72
CA GLY A 367 -4.66 -10.05 -8.67
C GLY A 367 -5.82 -9.13 -8.83
N THR A 368 -6.23 -8.40 -7.79
CA THR A 368 -7.09 -7.23 -8.03
C THR A 368 -6.42 -6.23 -8.99
N TRP A 369 -5.11 -6.04 -8.91
CA TRP A 369 -4.33 -5.25 -9.87
C TRP A 369 -4.29 -5.88 -11.26
N THR A 370 -4.12 -7.21 -11.35
CA THR A 370 -4.14 -7.94 -12.62
C THR A 370 -5.52 -7.84 -13.28
N ILE A 371 -6.60 -7.98 -12.50
CA ILE A 371 -7.97 -7.82 -13.01
C ILE A 371 -8.14 -6.43 -13.64
N VAL A 372 -7.73 -5.36 -12.96
CA VAL A 372 -7.83 -4.00 -13.52
C VAL A 372 -6.99 -3.85 -14.79
N SER A 373 -5.80 -4.43 -14.82
CA SER A 373 -4.94 -4.40 -16.03
C SER A 373 -5.51 -5.22 -17.19
N ASP A 374 -6.15 -6.36 -16.89
CA ASP A 374 -6.75 -7.24 -17.90
C ASP A 374 -8.06 -6.65 -18.46
N THR A 375 -8.78 -5.85 -17.65
CA THR A 375 -10.12 -5.35 -17.98
C THR A 375 -10.16 -3.91 -18.47
N ALA A 376 -9.22 -3.05 -18.06
CA ALA A 376 -9.20 -1.66 -18.51
C ALA A 376 -8.83 -1.56 -20.00
N PRO A 377 -9.38 -0.56 -20.74
CA PRO A 377 -8.91 -0.23 -22.08
C PRO A 377 -7.40 0.01 -22.09
N LYS A 378 -6.68 -0.43 -23.12
CA LYS A 378 -5.21 -0.34 -23.21
C LYS A 378 -4.69 1.08 -22.97
N GLU A 379 -5.42 2.09 -23.48
CA GLU A 379 -5.09 3.51 -23.38
C GLU A 379 -5.37 4.07 -21.97
N ALA A 380 -6.17 3.37 -21.17
CA ALA A 380 -6.68 3.86 -19.88
C ALA A 380 -6.24 3.02 -18.68
N VAL A 381 -5.36 2.04 -18.84
CA VAL A 381 -4.88 1.18 -17.73
C VAL A 381 -4.31 2.00 -16.58
N GLY A 382 -3.55 3.06 -16.89
CA GLY A 382 -2.99 3.95 -15.86
C GLY A 382 -4.06 4.71 -15.08
N LEU A 383 -5.10 5.23 -15.78
CA LEU A 383 -6.22 5.93 -15.15
C LEU A 383 -7.08 4.97 -14.32
N ALA A 384 -7.36 3.77 -14.84
CA ALA A 384 -8.08 2.74 -14.10
C ALA A 384 -7.34 2.32 -12.83
N GLY A 385 -6.01 2.15 -12.91
CA GLY A 385 -5.16 1.88 -11.75
C GLY A 385 -5.17 3.00 -10.71
N ALA A 386 -5.20 4.27 -11.15
CA ALA A 386 -5.29 5.42 -10.24
C ALA A 386 -6.64 5.46 -9.52
N ILE A 387 -7.76 5.23 -10.21
CA ILE A 387 -9.09 5.13 -9.60
C ILE A 387 -9.15 3.98 -8.61
N PHE A 388 -8.68 2.80 -9.01
CA PHE A 388 -8.60 1.60 -8.19
C PHE A 388 -7.82 1.84 -6.89
N ASN A 389 -6.65 2.45 -6.99
CA ASN A 389 -5.82 2.77 -5.84
C ASN A 389 -6.47 3.86 -4.96
N GLY A 390 -7.06 4.88 -5.57
CA GLY A 390 -7.73 5.95 -4.86
C GLY A 390 -8.91 5.44 -4.03
N ILE A 391 -9.83 4.67 -4.65
CA ILE A 391 -10.98 4.07 -3.96
C ILE A 391 -10.51 3.09 -2.88
N GLY A 392 -9.52 2.25 -3.19
CA GLY A 392 -8.94 1.34 -2.22
C GLY A 392 -8.42 2.06 -0.97
N ASN A 393 -7.67 3.13 -1.14
CA ASN A 393 -7.08 3.89 -0.02
C ASN A 393 -8.11 4.65 0.83
N MET A 394 -9.36 4.83 0.36
CA MET A 394 -10.44 5.35 1.21
C MET A 394 -10.66 4.48 2.46
N ALA A 395 -10.42 3.17 2.36
CA ALA A 395 -10.47 2.27 3.52
C ALA A 395 -9.49 2.68 4.64
N GLY A 396 -8.40 3.35 4.29
CA GLY A 396 -7.39 3.78 5.24
C GLY A 396 -7.87 4.83 6.25
N PHE A 397 -8.88 5.62 5.91
CA PHE A 397 -9.50 6.52 6.87
C PHE A 397 -10.85 6.00 7.38
N ILE A 398 -11.65 5.35 6.54
CA ILE A 398 -12.97 4.85 6.92
C ILE A 398 -12.83 3.75 7.99
N THR A 399 -11.95 2.78 7.78
CA THR A 399 -11.85 1.62 8.68
C THR A 399 -11.36 1.99 10.08
N PRO A 400 -10.25 2.73 10.30
CA PRO A 400 -9.83 3.09 11.64
C PRO A 400 -10.83 3.99 12.37
N LEU A 401 -11.46 4.93 11.64
CA LEU A 401 -12.45 5.84 12.23
C LEU A 401 -13.70 5.09 12.66
N LEU A 402 -14.31 4.30 11.76
CA LEU A 402 -15.53 3.56 12.08
C LEU A 402 -15.27 2.49 13.14
N PHE A 403 -14.12 1.81 13.12
CA PHE A 403 -13.74 0.88 14.19
C PHE A 403 -13.67 1.59 15.55
N GLY A 404 -13.05 2.77 15.60
CA GLY A 404 -12.98 3.60 16.80
C GLY A 404 -14.36 4.06 17.31
N ILE A 405 -15.25 4.45 16.39
CA ILE A 405 -16.64 4.81 16.71
C ILE A 405 -17.39 3.60 17.28
N ILE A 406 -17.30 2.44 16.62
CA ILE A 406 -17.94 1.21 17.09
C ILE A 406 -17.47 0.86 18.50
N VAL A 407 -16.16 0.83 18.74
CA VAL A 407 -15.60 0.52 20.07
C VAL A 407 -16.00 1.59 21.07
N GLY A 408 -15.98 2.87 20.71
CA GLY A 408 -16.33 3.97 21.60
C GLY A 408 -17.79 3.98 22.02
N LEU A 409 -18.72 3.62 21.11
CA LEU A 409 -20.16 3.60 21.42
C LEU A 409 -20.61 2.31 22.09
N THR A 410 -20.00 1.16 21.75
CA THR A 410 -20.44 -0.15 22.22
C THR A 410 -19.58 -0.72 23.36
N GLY A 411 -18.38 -0.19 23.56
CA GLY A 411 -17.37 -0.77 24.46
C GLY A 411 -16.81 -2.11 23.95
N SER A 412 -17.20 -2.57 22.74
CA SER A 412 -16.93 -3.93 22.26
C SER A 412 -16.00 -3.95 21.05
N TYR A 413 -14.80 -4.48 21.23
CA TYR A 413 -13.89 -4.80 20.15
C TYR A 413 -14.42 -5.94 19.25
N SER A 414 -15.23 -6.85 19.80
CA SER A 414 -15.82 -7.96 19.03
C SER A 414 -16.73 -7.47 17.91
N ILE A 415 -17.53 -6.43 18.16
CA ILE A 415 -18.38 -5.81 17.13
C ILE A 415 -17.49 -5.15 16.05
N GLY A 416 -16.39 -4.53 16.46
CA GLY A 416 -15.39 -4.01 15.52
C GLY A 416 -14.78 -5.10 14.62
N LEU A 417 -14.48 -6.29 15.16
CA LEU A 417 -14.01 -7.43 14.37
C LEU A 417 -15.07 -7.93 13.39
N VAL A 418 -16.35 -7.97 13.79
CA VAL A 418 -17.47 -8.31 12.89
C VAL A 418 -17.57 -7.28 11.75
N PHE A 419 -17.43 -5.99 12.04
CA PHE A 419 -17.41 -4.93 11.02
C PHE A 419 -16.31 -5.17 10.00
N VAL A 420 -15.09 -5.49 10.42
CA VAL A 420 -13.95 -5.78 9.51
C VAL A 420 -14.22 -7.08 8.73
N GLY A 421 -14.72 -8.13 9.39
CA GLY A 421 -15.05 -9.39 8.74
C GLY A 421 -16.17 -9.29 7.70
N ALA A 422 -17.11 -8.37 7.91
CA ALA A 422 -18.18 -8.10 6.94
C ALA A 422 -17.63 -7.63 5.58
N HIS A 423 -16.53 -6.84 5.56
CA HIS A 423 -15.86 -6.45 4.33
C HIS A 423 -15.38 -7.67 3.52
N CYS A 424 -14.89 -8.70 4.21
CA CYS A 424 -14.43 -9.93 3.56
C CYS A 424 -15.59 -10.68 2.87
N VAL A 425 -16.71 -10.80 3.57
CA VAL A 425 -17.90 -11.47 3.03
C VAL A 425 -18.49 -10.69 1.86
N VAL A 426 -18.62 -9.36 2.01
CA VAL A 426 -19.09 -8.46 0.95
C VAL A 426 -18.22 -8.59 -0.30
N ALA A 427 -16.89 -8.57 -0.15
CA ALA A 427 -15.96 -8.71 -1.25
C ALA A 427 -16.10 -10.08 -1.97
N ALA A 428 -16.20 -11.17 -1.20
CA ALA A 428 -16.40 -12.50 -1.76
C ALA A 428 -17.73 -12.59 -2.55
N LEU A 429 -18.83 -12.07 -2.00
CA LEU A 429 -20.14 -12.06 -2.66
C LEU A 429 -20.15 -11.18 -3.91
N LEU A 430 -19.50 -10.01 -3.90
CA LEU A 430 -19.38 -9.14 -5.07
C LEU A 430 -18.67 -9.85 -6.23
N PHE A 431 -17.58 -10.56 -5.95
CA PHE A 431 -16.83 -11.28 -6.97
C PHE A 431 -17.58 -12.52 -7.47
N LEU A 432 -18.31 -13.20 -6.59
CA LEU A 432 -19.08 -14.40 -6.94
C LEU A 432 -20.34 -14.06 -7.73
N LEU A 433 -21.14 -13.08 -7.27
CA LEU A 433 -22.50 -12.84 -7.74
C LEU A 433 -22.64 -11.65 -8.70
N VAL A 434 -21.79 -10.61 -8.52
CA VAL A 434 -22.01 -9.32 -9.17
C VAL A 434 -21.01 -9.04 -10.31
N MET A 435 -19.75 -9.46 -10.19
CA MET A 435 -18.68 -9.08 -11.12
C MET A 435 -18.89 -9.54 -12.56
N GLY A 436 -19.57 -10.68 -12.80
CA GLY A 436 -19.70 -11.23 -14.14
C GLY A 436 -18.38 -11.73 -14.76
N PRO A 437 -18.31 -12.02 -16.05
CA PRO A 437 -17.07 -12.40 -16.74
C PRO A 437 -16.01 -11.29 -16.67
N ILE A 438 -14.72 -11.69 -16.64
CA ILE A 438 -13.60 -10.76 -16.72
C ILE A 438 -13.25 -10.59 -18.19
N GLU A 439 -13.58 -9.43 -18.76
CA GLU A 439 -13.40 -9.09 -20.16
C GLU A 439 -12.88 -7.66 -20.29
N ARG A 440 -12.19 -7.36 -21.37
CA ARG A 440 -11.65 -6.01 -21.59
C ARG A 440 -12.75 -5.04 -21.99
N VAL A 441 -12.86 -3.93 -21.27
CA VAL A 441 -13.87 -2.89 -21.51
C VAL A 441 -13.64 -2.24 -22.88
N GLY A 442 -14.56 -2.49 -23.82
CA GLY A 442 -14.57 -1.89 -25.16
C GLY A 442 -14.22 -2.82 -26.31
N GLU A 443 -13.77 -4.07 -26.07
CA GLU A 443 -13.50 -5.04 -27.15
C GLU A 443 -14.78 -5.49 -27.87
N GLU A 444 -15.93 -5.60 -27.19
CA GLU A 444 -17.22 -5.93 -27.84
C GLU A 444 -17.62 -4.92 -28.92
N GLN A 445 -17.33 -3.63 -28.73
CA GLN A 445 -17.62 -2.58 -29.70
C GLN A 445 -16.71 -2.63 -30.92
N GLU A 446 -15.45 -3.02 -30.76
CA GLU A 446 -14.52 -3.19 -31.87
C GLU A 446 -14.87 -4.41 -32.74
N ILE A 447 -15.24 -5.54 -32.12
CA ILE A 447 -15.67 -6.75 -32.83
C ILE A 447 -16.98 -6.50 -33.57
N SER A 448 -17.97 -5.87 -32.95
CA SER A 448 -19.24 -5.54 -33.60
C SER A 448 -19.05 -4.51 -34.73
N THR A 449 -18.13 -3.56 -34.58
CA THR A 449 -17.82 -2.58 -35.62
C THR A 449 -17.01 -3.21 -36.77
N GLN A 450 -16.09 -4.12 -36.47
CA GLN A 450 -15.37 -4.88 -37.51
C GLN A 450 -16.26 -5.86 -38.26
N VAL A 451 -17.19 -6.53 -37.57
CA VAL A 451 -18.21 -7.41 -38.22
C VAL A 451 -19.14 -6.58 -39.08
N ALA A 452 -19.52 -5.39 -38.64
CA ALA A 452 -20.37 -4.46 -39.43
C ALA A 452 -19.62 -3.83 -40.59
N MET A 453 -18.29 -3.62 -40.50
CA MET A 453 -17.45 -3.13 -41.61
C MET A 453 -17.03 -4.21 -42.62
N ASN A 454 -16.90 -5.44 -42.16
CA ASN A 454 -16.55 -6.59 -43.01
C ASN A 454 -17.81 -7.29 -43.56
N GLY A 455 -18.93 -6.55 -43.68
CA GLY A 455 -20.23 -6.98 -44.13
C GLY A 455 -20.21 -8.25 -44.95
N ASP A 456 -21.04 -9.22 -44.55
CA ASP A 456 -21.23 -10.52 -45.16
C ASP A 456 -21.39 -10.41 -46.70
N PRO A 457 -20.53 -11.04 -47.52
CA PRO A 457 -20.65 -10.99 -48.98
C PRO A 457 -21.66 -12.00 -49.48
N THR A 458 -22.72 -12.36 -48.72
CA THR A 458 -23.80 -13.27 -49.16
C THR A 458 -25.16 -12.63 -48.94
N THR A 459 -25.51 -11.65 -49.81
CA THR A 459 -26.87 -11.40 -50.32
C THR A 459 -26.80 -10.84 -51.73
#